data_3f04311a6a432300d0fcdd420aa686ae
#
_entry.id   3f04311a6a432300d0fcdd420aa686ae
#
_cell.length_a   1.000
_cell.length_b   1.000
_cell.length_c   1.000
_cell.angle_alpha   90.00
_cell.angle_beta   90.00
_cell.angle_gamma   90.00
#
_symmetry.space_group_name_H-M   'P 1'
#
loop_
_entity.id
_entity.type
_entity.pdbx_description
1 polymer ?
#
loop_
_entity_poly.entity_id
_entity_poly.type
_entity_poly.pdbx_seq_one_letter_code
_entity_poly.pdbx_strand_id
1 'polypeptide(L)'
;MAVKTKTDARARRHARLRKKVVGTEQRPRLVVTRSARHVFVQVVDDSKGHTVASASTLETDLRAFDGDKTAKARKVGELVAERAKAAGVSDVVFDRGGNRYAGRVAAIADGAREGGLNL
;
A
#
# COMPACT_ATOMS: atom_id res chain seq x y z
N MET A 1 -20.05 -27.25 1.58
CA MET A 1 -19.77 -25.82 1.40
C MET A 1 -18.61 -25.41 2.28
N ALA A 2 -17.66 -24.71 1.72
CA ALA A 2 -16.49 -24.25 2.49
C ALA A 2 -16.91 -23.20 3.52
N VAL A 3 -16.34 -23.28 4.72
CA VAL A 3 -16.53 -22.27 5.74
C VAL A 3 -15.78 -21.02 5.32
N LYS A 4 -16.46 -19.88 5.37
CA LYS A 4 -15.88 -18.60 4.96
C LYS A 4 -15.25 -17.91 6.15
N THR A 5 -13.94 -17.78 6.12
CA THR A 5 -13.16 -17.06 7.12
C THR A 5 -13.02 -15.57 6.74
N LYS A 6 -12.51 -14.76 7.66
CA LYS A 6 -12.16 -13.36 7.37
C LYS A 6 -11.11 -13.28 6.26
N THR A 7 -10.16 -14.22 6.24
CA THR A 7 -9.12 -14.29 5.20
C THR A 7 -9.73 -14.58 3.85
N ASP A 8 -10.68 -15.52 3.77
CA ASP A 8 -11.36 -15.85 2.52
C ASP A 8 -12.19 -14.68 2.00
N ALA A 9 -12.90 -13.99 2.88
CA ALA A 9 -13.69 -12.82 2.53
C ALA A 9 -12.80 -11.68 1.99
N ARG A 10 -11.66 -11.44 2.62
CA ARG A 10 -10.69 -10.43 2.17
C ARG A 10 -10.09 -10.79 0.81
N ALA A 11 -9.75 -12.05 0.59
CA ALA A 11 -9.21 -12.53 -0.68
C ALA A 11 -10.21 -12.31 -1.81
N ARG A 12 -11.51 -12.54 -1.58
CA ARG A 12 -12.55 -12.29 -2.58
C ARG A 12 -12.71 -10.81 -2.88
N ARG A 13 -12.67 -9.96 -1.85
CA ARG A 13 -12.74 -8.50 -2.07
C ARG A 13 -11.55 -8.01 -2.87
N HIS A 14 -10.35 -8.52 -2.56
CA HIS A 14 -9.15 -8.17 -3.30
C HIS A 14 -9.22 -8.67 -4.75
N ALA A 15 -9.72 -9.88 -4.99
CA ALA A 15 -9.91 -10.41 -6.34
C ALA A 15 -10.85 -9.54 -7.18
N ARG A 16 -11.93 -9.01 -6.59
CA ARG A 16 -12.83 -8.08 -7.28
C ARG A 16 -12.13 -6.77 -7.64
N LEU A 17 -11.36 -6.21 -6.70
CA LEU A 17 -10.58 -5.00 -6.95
C LEU A 17 -9.57 -5.22 -8.09
N ARG A 18 -8.91 -6.38 -8.11
CA ARG A 18 -7.88 -6.71 -9.10
C ARG A 18 -8.42 -6.81 -10.52
N LYS A 19 -9.72 -6.98 -10.70
CA LYS A 19 -10.35 -6.90 -12.03
C LYS A 19 -10.29 -5.50 -12.62
N LYS A 20 -10.25 -4.46 -11.76
CA LYS A 20 -10.24 -3.05 -12.14
C LYS A 20 -8.89 -2.39 -11.90
N VAL A 21 -8.12 -2.89 -10.92
CA VAL A 21 -6.86 -2.29 -10.50
C VAL A 21 -5.69 -3.10 -11.01
N VAL A 22 -5.04 -2.57 -12.04
CA VAL A 22 -3.86 -3.18 -12.66
C VAL A 22 -2.78 -2.12 -12.78
N GLY A 23 -1.56 -2.43 -12.31
CA GLY A 23 -0.43 -1.53 -12.42
C GLY A 23 0.23 -1.62 -13.80
N THR A 24 0.62 -0.48 -14.34
CA THR A 24 1.38 -0.39 -15.59
C THR A 24 2.72 0.28 -15.31
N GLU A 25 3.59 0.37 -16.31
CA GLU A 25 4.85 1.09 -16.18
C GLU A 25 4.63 2.58 -15.89
N GLN A 26 3.65 3.19 -16.55
CA GLN A 26 3.33 4.61 -16.38
C GLN A 26 2.56 4.89 -15.10
N ARG A 27 1.78 3.94 -14.65
CA ARG A 27 0.95 4.05 -13.45
C ARG A 27 0.98 2.75 -12.67
N PRO A 28 2.07 2.49 -11.93
CA PRO A 28 2.20 1.28 -11.12
C PRO A 28 1.14 1.18 -10.03
N ARG A 29 0.96 -0.03 -9.51
CA ARG A 29 -0.01 -0.31 -8.46
C ARG A 29 0.65 -0.15 -7.09
N LEU A 30 0.10 0.74 -6.26
CA LEU A 30 0.51 0.89 -4.86
C LEU A 30 -0.34 -0.07 -4.03
N VAL A 31 0.28 -1.14 -3.56
CA VAL A 31 -0.39 -2.24 -2.84
C VAL A 31 -0.14 -2.10 -1.35
N VAL A 32 -1.21 -2.13 -0.57
CA VAL A 32 -1.13 -2.13 0.89
C VAL A 32 -1.43 -3.53 1.40
N THR A 33 -0.48 -4.09 2.14
CA THR A 33 -0.65 -5.34 2.89
C THR A 33 -0.66 -5.01 4.38
N ARG A 34 -1.72 -5.38 5.06
CA ARG A 34 -1.95 -5.06 6.46
C ARG A 34 -2.01 -6.32 7.30
N SER A 35 -1.25 -6.34 8.40
CA SER A 35 -1.40 -7.33 9.47
C SER A 35 -1.85 -6.62 10.75
N ALA A 36 -2.05 -7.38 11.83
CA ALA A 36 -2.47 -6.82 13.12
C ALA A 36 -1.48 -5.78 13.66
N ARG A 37 -0.17 -5.97 13.45
CA ARG A 37 0.89 -5.12 14.02
C ARG A 37 1.55 -4.20 13.01
N HIS A 38 1.58 -4.59 11.75
CA HIS A 38 2.40 -3.90 10.75
C HIS A 38 1.63 -3.66 9.46
N VAL A 39 2.10 -2.68 8.70
CA VAL A 39 1.67 -2.45 7.32
C VAL A 39 2.89 -2.51 6.42
N PHE A 40 2.68 -3.02 5.22
CA PHE A 40 3.71 -3.14 4.20
C PHE A 40 3.13 -2.59 2.89
N VAL A 41 3.90 -1.73 2.23
CA VAL A 41 3.44 -1.07 1.01
C VAL A 41 4.44 -1.32 -0.11
N GLN A 42 3.94 -1.69 -1.28
CA GLN A 42 4.75 -1.90 -2.47
C GLN A 42 4.18 -1.11 -3.63
N VAL A 43 5.06 -0.56 -4.46
CA VAL A 43 4.70 0.02 -5.75
C VAL A 43 5.15 -0.98 -6.81
N VAL A 44 4.19 -1.58 -7.51
CA VAL A 44 4.42 -2.73 -8.40
C VAL A 44 4.04 -2.38 -9.83
N ASP A 45 4.95 -2.67 -10.76
CA ASP A 45 4.66 -2.68 -12.19
C ASP A 45 4.20 -4.10 -12.56
N ASP A 46 2.90 -4.29 -12.72
CA ASP A 46 2.32 -5.61 -13.02
C ASP A 46 2.70 -6.12 -14.41
N SER A 47 3.05 -5.22 -15.33
CA SER A 47 3.46 -5.63 -16.69
C SER A 47 4.79 -6.38 -16.70
N LYS A 48 5.67 -6.09 -15.74
CA LYS A 48 6.98 -6.72 -15.59
C LYS A 48 7.11 -7.58 -14.35
N GLY A 49 6.08 -7.60 -13.48
CA GLY A 49 6.15 -8.29 -12.20
C GLY A 49 7.24 -7.72 -11.30
N HIS A 50 7.52 -6.43 -11.40
CA HIS A 50 8.63 -5.77 -10.72
C HIS A 50 8.16 -4.82 -9.63
N THR A 51 8.74 -4.92 -8.43
CA THR A 51 8.51 -3.96 -7.35
C THR A 51 9.46 -2.78 -7.51
N VAL A 52 8.89 -1.61 -7.79
CA VAL A 52 9.65 -0.37 -8.03
C VAL A 52 10.13 0.24 -6.72
N ALA A 53 9.29 0.24 -5.71
CA ALA A 53 9.58 0.81 -4.39
C ALA A 53 8.78 0.08 -3.32
N SER A 54 9.28 0.09 -2.09
CA SER A 54 8.57 -0.51 -0.96
C SER A 54 8.88 0.23 0.33
N ALA A 55 8.00 0.10 1.32
CA ALA A 55 8.20 0.62 2.67
C ALA A 55 7.36 -0.20 3.65
N SER A 56 7.79 -0.24 4.91
CA SER A 56 7.13 -1.05 5.94
C SER A 56 7.34 -0.44 7.32
N THR A 57 6.39 -0.65 8.22
CA THR A 57 6.56 -0.32 9.65
C THR A 57 7.61 -1.18 10.34
N LEU A 58 8.10 -2.24 9.69
CA LEU A 58 9.20 -3.08 10.19
C LEU A 58 10.56 -2.42 10.05
N GLU A 59 10.70 -1.36 9.27
CA GLU A 59 11.97 -0.66 9.11
C GLU A 59 12.39 0.02 10.41
N THR A 60 13.70 0.08 10.65
CA THR A 60 14.28 0.54 11.90
C THR A 60 13.78 1.94 12.30
N ASP A 61 13.78 2.88 11.37
CA ASP A 61 13.34 4.25 11.64
C ASP A 61 11.87 4.33 12.03
N LEU A 62 11.03 3.51 11.39
CA LEU A 62 9.60 3.48 11.66
C LEU A 62 9.27 2.71 12.93
N ARG A 63 10.07 1.71 13.29
CA ARG A 63 9.91 0.99 14.56
C ARG A 63 10.26 1.90 15.73
N ALA A 64 11.24 2.76 15.57
CA ALA A 64 11.67 3.72 16.58
C ALA A 64 10.79 4.97 16.66
N PHE A 65 9.95 5.21 15.64
CA PHE A 65 9.06 6.36 15.60
C PHE A 65 8.01 6.28 16.72
N ASP A 66 7.93 7.34 17.52
CA ASP A 66 7.00 7.41 18.64
C ASP A 66 5.63 7.91 18.14
N GLY A 67 4.75 6.97 17.85
CA GLY A 67 3.41 7.26 17.36
C GLY A 67 2.56 6.00 17.37
N ASP A 68 1.25 6.18 17.19
CA ASP A 68 0.33 5.06 17.10
C ASP A 68 0.43 4.37 15.71
N LYS A 69 -0.34 3.32 15.52
CA LYS A 69 -0.32 2.55 14.27
C LYS A 69 -0.73 3.39 13.06
N THR A 70 -1.66 4.31 13.24
CA THR A 70 -2.13 5.21 12.18
C THR A 70 -1.06 6.22 11.79
N ALA A 71 -0.36 6.81 12.77
CA ALA A 71 0.73 7.74 12.53
C ALA A 71 1.90 7.04 11.83
N LYS A 72 2.22 5.82 12.23
CA LYS A 72 3.25 5.01 11.56
C LYS A 72 2.87 4.68 10.12
N ALA A 73 1.60 4.35 9.88
CA ALA A 73 1.10 4.07 8.53
C ALA A 73 1.23 5.29 7.62
N ARG A 74 0.93 6.48 8.14
CA ARG A 74 1.12 7.73 7.40
C ARG A 74 2.58 7.94 7.01
N LYS A 75 3.51 7.67 7.94
CA LYS A 75 4.95 7.74 7.67
C LYS A 75 5.39 6.74 6.60
N VAL A 76 4.83 5.53 6.62
CA VAL A 76 5.08 4.53 5.57
C VAL A 76 4.64 5.07 4.20
N GLY A 77 3.46 5.71 4.13
CA GLY A 77 2.97 6.34 2.91
C GLY A 77 3.91 7.43 2.40
N GLU A 78 4.37 8.31 3.29
CA GLU A 78 5.33 9.36 2.94
C GLU A 78 6.65 8.75 2.41
N LEU A 79 7.14 7.72 3.08
CA LEU A 79 8.41 7.08 2.73
C LEU A 79 8.34 6.35 1.38
N VAL A 80 7.26 5.62 1.12
CA VAL A 80 7.10 4.94 -0.17
C VAL A 80 6.93 5.95 -1.31
N ALA A 81 6.28 7.08 -1.04
CA ALA A 81 6.16 8.15 -2.01
C ALA A 81 7.54 8.73 -2.38
N GLU A 82 8.37 9.01 -1.39
CA GLU A 82 9.73 9.48 -1.60
C GLU A 82 10.54 8.49 -2.44
N ARG A 83 10.48 7.21 -2.11
CA ARG A 83 11.20 6.16 -2.82
C ARG A 83 10.69 5.97 -4.26
N ALA A 84 9.36 6.03 -4.45
CA ALA A 84 8.77 5.91 -5.77
C ALA A 84 9.14 7.09 -6.67
N LYS A 85 9.12 8.31 -6.14
CA LYS A 85 9.53 9.50 -6.88
C LYS A 85 11.01 9.45 -7.25
N ALA A 86 11.86 8.96 -6.36
CA ALA A 86 13.27 8.75 -6.65
C ALA A 86 13.47 7.73 -7.79
N ALA A 87 12.55 6.79 -7.94
CA ALA A 87 12.56 5.81 -9.05
C ALA A 87 11.85 6.34 -10.31
N GLY A 88 11.40 7.60 -10.32
CA GLY A 88 10.75 8.21 -11.47
C GLY A 88 9.25 8.01 -11.57
N VAL A 89 8.60 7.53 -10.51
CA VAL A 89 7.15 7.28 -10.49
C VAL A 89 6.44 8.44 -9.79
N SER A 90 5.44 9.01 -10.46
CA SER A 90 4.60 10.09 -9.91
C SER A 90 3.14 9.67 -9.76
N ASP A 91 2.63 8.84 -10.66
CA ASP A 91 1.24 8.40 -10.68
C ASP A 91 1.14 6.92 -10.29
N VAL A 92 0.21 6.60 -9.41
CA VAL A 92 -0.02 5.21 -8.99
C VAL A 92 -1.51 4.93 -8.90
N VAL A 93 -1.87 3.65 -9.02
CA VAL A 93 -3.22 3.14 -8.76
C VAL A 93 -3.21 2.55 -7.36
N PHE A 94 -4.13 2.99 -6.52
CA PHE A 94 -4.19 2.52 -5.13
C PHE A 94 -4.91 1.18 -5.03
N ASP A 95 -4.20 0.16 -4.49
CA ASP A 95 -4.75 -1.16 -4.20
C ASP A 95 -4.75 -1.36 -2.69
N ARG A 96 -5.91 -1.28 -2.08
CA ARG A 96 -6.07 -1.43 -0.63
C ARG A 96 -6.02 -2.88 -0.14
N GLY A 97 -5.72 -3.86 -1.00
CA GLY A 97 -5.52 -5.26 -0.60
C GLY A 97 -6.76 -5.94 -0.04
N GLY A 98 -7.96 -5.51 -0.45
CA GLY A 98 -9.22 -6.04 0.08
C GLY A 98 -9.59 -5.50 1.46
N ASN A 99 -8.84 -4.55 2.01
CA ASN A 99 -9.13 -3.88 3.28
C ASN A 99 -10.06 -2.68 3.05
N ARG A 100 -10.71 -2.21 4.11
CA ARG A 100 -11.50 -0.98 4.05
C ARG A 100 -10.59 0.23 3.85
N TYR A 101 -11.08 1.22 3.11
CA TYR A 101 -10.41 2.52 2.99
C TYR A 101 -10.71 3.34 4.25
N ALA A 102 -10.05 2.99 5.35
CA ALA A 102 -10.22 3.63 6.65
C ALA A 102 -8.99 3.35 7.50
N GLY A 103 -8.82 4.10 8.58
CA GLY A 103 -7.75 3.90 9.56
C GLY A 103 -6.36 3.91 8.94
N ARG A 104 -5.60 2.86 9.14
CA ARG A 104 -4.21 2.76 8.65
C ARG A 104 -4.11 2.81 7.13
N VAL A 105 -5.06 2.19 6.43
CA VAL A 105 -5.06 2.18 4.96
C VAL A 105 -5.26 3.58 4.41
N ALA A 106 -6.22 4.33 4.95
CA ALA A 106 -6.44 5.72 4.57
C ALA A 106 -5.23 6.60 4.93
N ALA A 107 -4.59 6.36 6.07
CA ALA A 107 -3.40 7.10 6.50
C ALA A 107 -2.23 6.91 5.52
N ILE A 108 -2.03 5.69 5.00
CA ILE A 108 -1.02 5.42 3.97
C ILE A 108 -1.31 6.23 2.70
N ALA A 109 -2.57 6.23 2.25
CA ALA A 109 -2.95 7.00 1.07
C ALA A 109 -2.72 8.50 1.27
N ASP A 110 -3.09 9.04 2.42
CA ASP A 110 -2.86 10.44 2.75
C ASP A 110 -1.37 10.78 2.79
N GLY A 111 -0.56 9.94 3.43
CA GLY A 111 0.89 10.10 3.47
C GLY A 111 1.52 10.07 2.08
N ALA A 112 1.07 9.15 1.22
CA ALA A 112 1.55 9.06 -0.14
C ALA A 112 1.19 10.30 -0.96
N ARG A 113 -0.02 10.83 -0.80
CA ARG A 113 -0.43 12.09 -1.45
C ARG A 113 0.39 13.27 -0.98
N GLU A 114 0.64 13.38 0.31
CA GLU A 114 1.50 14.43 0.87
C GLU A 114 2.94 14.32 0.38
N GLY A 115 3.42 13.11 0.14
CA GLY A 115 4.72 12.86 -0.45
C GLY A 115 4.79 13.18 -1.94
N GLY A 116 3.68 13.53 -2.56
CA GLY A 116 3.62 13.98 -3.94
C GLY A 116 3.17 12.94 -4.96
N LEU A 117 2.69 11.77 -4.53
CA LEU A 117 2.12 10.80 -5.46
C LEU A 117 0.67 11.16 -5.82
N ASN A 118 0.33 10.94 -7.07
CA ASN A 118 -1.04 11.04 -7.55
C ASN A 118 -1.70 9.66 -7.46
N LEU A 119 -2.72 9.58 -6.65
CA LEU A 119 -3.46 8.33 -6.45
C LEU A 119 -4.75 8.32 -7.24
#